data_dd32798ed169a093d4a7f3bb9f22b97e
#
_entry.id   dd32798ed169a093d4a7f3bb9f22b97e
#
_cell.length_a   1.000
_cell.length_b   1.000
_cell.length_c   1.000
_cell.angle_alpha   90.00
_cell.angle_beta   90.00
_cell.angle_gamma   90.00
#
_symmetry.space_group_name_H-M   'P 1'
#
loop_
_entity.id
_entity.type
_entity.pdbx_description
1 polymer ?
#
loop_
_entity_poly.entity_id
_entity_poly.type
_entity_poly.pdbx_seq_one_letter_code
_entity_poly.pdbx_strand_id
1 'polypeptide(L)'
;MGLWNKITDNILNIIDLPNFSSEGAYSLRHNGVVLCQGDTEFVKIRQKTDKPGMDVFISGKAKGETVHVPVVVDSSGITDIVYNDFYIEAGADVTIISGCGIHNSGCNENRHDGIHSFHVQKSAAVRYEEKHYGEGDGTGAKVLNPTTNIYLSPNSSFIMDTAQIRGVDSTHRETFIELEENAKLQVIEKLMTDGTQSAVTNMEVVMNGSDSSAQIISRSVAKGTSVQTFHPKAIGKALCHAHIQCDSIIMDQAEVCSIPEINA
;
A
#
# COMPACT_ATOMS: atom_id res chain seq x y z
N MET A 1 -11.41 12.65 25.76
CA MET A 1 -9.94 12.57 25.81
C MET A 1 -9.57 11.51 24.79
N GLY A 2 -8.74 11.84 23.79
CA GLY A 2 -8.43 10.93 22.69
C GLY A 2 -7.80 9.64 23.16
N LEU A 3 -8.08 8.55 22.46
CA LEU A 3 -7.53 7.21 22.72
C LEU A 3 -6.00 7.15 22.47
N TRP A 4 -5.42 8.20 21.90
CA TRP A 4 -4.02 8.30 21.47
C TRP A 4 -3.43 9.70 21.69
N ASN A 5 -2.13 9.85 21.46
CA ASN A 5 -1.39 11.08 21.70
C ASN A 5 -1.43 12.03 20.49
N LYS A 6 -0.88 13.26 20.68
CA LYS A 6 -0.83 14.30 19.64
C LYS A 6 0.02 13.91 18.42
N ILE A 7 1.04 13.07 18.60
CA ILE A 7 1.90 12.58 17.49
C ILE A 7 1.07 11.68 16.57
N THR A 8 0.32 10.76 17.15
CA THR A 8 -0.61 9.90 16.41
C THR A 8 -1.63 10.72 15.62
N ASP A 9 -2.25 11.75 16.24
CA ASP A 9 -3.19 12.64 15.54
C ASP A 9 -2.51 13.35 14.35
N ASN A 10 -1.29 13.84 14.53
CA ASN A 10 -0.54 14.51 13.46
C ASN A 10 -0.25 13.55 12.30
N ILE A 11 0.20 12.34 12.59
CA ILE A 11 0.47 11.32 11.56
C ILE A 11 -0.81 10.98 10.80
N LEU A 12 -1.92 10.71 11.50
CA LEU A 12 -3.21 10.40 10.87
C LEU A 12 -3.68 11.51 9.93
N ASN A 13 -3.46 12.78 10.30
CA ASN A 13 -3.75 13.92 9.42
C ASN A 13 -2.87 13.93 8.15
N ILE A 14 -1.57 13.63 8.29
CA ILE A 14 -0.63 13.65 7.15
C ILE A 14 -0.92 12.52 6.15
N ILE A 15 -1.33 11.35 6.65
CA ILE A 15 -1.70 10.23 5.79
C ILE A 15 -3.16 10.28 5.32
N ASP A 16 -3.85 11.42 5.51
CA ASP A 16 -5.24 11.70 5.13
C ASP A 16 -6.28 10.77 5.79
N LEU A 17 -6.05 10.38 7.04
CA LEU A 17 -6.95 9.52 7.81
C LEU A 17 -7.42 10.16 9.15
N PRO A 18 -7.73 11.48 9.22
CA PRO A 18 -8.10 12.12 10.48
C PRO A 18 -9.44 11.64 11.05
N ASN A 19 -10.36 11.20 10.18
CA ASN A 19 -11.73 10.81 10.53
C ASN A 19 -12.02 9.33 10.22
N PHE A 20 -11.01 8.49 10.15
CA PHE A 20 -11.12 7.10 9.69
C PHE A 20 -12.23 6.30 10.42
N SER A 21 -12.53 6.60 11.67
CA SER A 21 -13.52 5.85 12.47
C SER A 21 -14.97 6.27 12.24
N SER A 22 -15.23 7.34 11.48
CA SER A 22 -16.57 7.85 11.20
C SER A 22 -17.05 7.61 9.77
N GLU A 23 -16.19 7.10 8.88
CA GLU A 23 -16.43 7.05 7.43
C GLU A 23 -16.37 5.63 6.85
N GLY A 24 -16.75 4.61 7.60
CA GLY A 24 -16.77 3.23 7.11
C GLY A 24 -16.23 2.23 8.12
N ALA A 25 -15.87 1.04 7.63
CA ALA A 25 -15.19 0.06 8.46
C ALA A 25 -13.73 0.48 8.72
N TYR A 26 -13.19 0.17 9.89
CA TYR A 26 -11.85 0.60 10.23
C TYR A 26 -11.12 -0.34 11.20
N SER A 27 -9.79 -0.34 11.13
CA SER A 27 -8.91 -0.98 12.12
C SER A 27 -7.63 -0.15 12.27
N LEU A 28 -7.51 0.62 13.36
CA LEU A 28 -6.28 1.35 13.69
C LEU A 28 -5.31 0.44 14.44
N ARG A 29 -4.10 0.33 13.90
CA ARG A 29 -2.98 -0.36 14.54
C ARG A 29 -1.96 0.67 15.06
N HIS A 30 -1.55 0.53 16.32
CA HIS A 30 -0.63 1.45 16.97
C HIS A 30 0.45 0.67 17.72
N ASN A 31 1.71 0.92 17.40
CA ASN A 31 2.87 0.25 18.02
C ASN A 31 2.73 -1.29 18.06
N GLY A 32 2.29 -1.88 16.95
CA GLY A 32 2.16 -3.33 16.82
C GLY A 32 0.88 -3.96 17.39
N VAL A 33 -0.06 -3.17 17.94
CA VAL A 33 -1.31 -3.69 18.49
C VAL A 33 -2.54 -2.98 17.89
N VAL A 34 -3.66 -3.69 17.78
CA VAL A 34 -4.93 -3.08 17.36
C VAL A 34 -5.47 -2.24 18.50
N LEU A 35 -5.63 -0.93 18.26
CA LEU A 35 -6.12 0.02 19.25
C LEU A 35 -7.64 0.16 19.22
N CYS A 36 -8.22 0.20 18.02
CA CYS A 36 -9.67 0.23 17.84
C CYS A 36 -10.05 -0.33 16.47
N GLN A 37 -11.29 -0.83 16.38
CA GLN A 37 -11.84 -1.44 15.17
C GLN A 37 -13.36 -1.24 15.12
N GLY A 38 -13.91 -1.11 13.91
CA GLY A 38 -15.34 -1.03 13.66
C GLY A 38 -15.72 -1.68 12.34
N ASP A 39 -16.84 -2.40 12.34
CA ASP A 39 -17.47 -3.01 11.17
C ASP A 39 -18.55 -2.09 10.59
N THR A 40 -18.95 -2.29 9.31
CA THR A 40 -20.21 -1.79 8.76
C THR A 40 -21.19 -2.95 8.50
N GLU A 41 -22.34 -2.65 7.92
CA GLU A 41 -23.29 -3.70 7.49
C GLU A 41 -22.62 -4.66 6.49
N PHE A 42 -21.89 -4.12 5.51
CA PHE A 42 -21.33 -4.85 4.36
C PHE A 42 -19.85 -5.19 4.49
N VAL A 43 -19.14 -4.68 5.50
CA VAL A 43 -17.72 -4.96 5.73
C VAL A 43 -17.52 -5.51 7.13
N LYS A 44 -16.86 -6.66 7.22
CA LYS A 44 -16.55 -7.34 8.48
C LYS A 44 -15.04 -7.54 8.61
N ILE A 45 -14.46 -7.06 9.69
CA ILE A 45 -13.03 -7.20 10.01
C ILE A 45 -12.89 -8.24 11.13
N ARG A 46 -11.97 -9.19 10.94
CA ARG A 46 -11.68 -10.25 11.92
C ARG A 46 -10.18 -10.34 12.14
N GLN A 47 -9.74 -10.21 13.38
CA GLN A 47 -8.33 -10.40 13.72
C GLN A 47 -7.93 -11.86 13.50
N LYS A 48 -6.75 -12.08 12.90
CA LYS A 48 -6.17 -13.42 12.74
C LYS A 48 -5.76 -13.98 14.09
N THR A 49 -5.84 -15.29 14.25
CA THR A 49 -5.50 -15.99 15.51
C THR A 49 -4.13 -16.68 15.47
N ASP A 50 -3.57 -16.86 14.29
CA ASP A 50 -2.31 -17.58 14.03
C ASP A 50 -1.11 -16.66 13.84
N LYS A 51 -1.35 -15.41 13.45
CA LYS A 51 -0.32 -14.39 13.18
C LYS A 51 -0.91 -12.98 13.32
N PRO A 52 -0.08 -11.94 13.52
CA PRO A 52 -0.57 -10.56 13.53
C PRO A 52 -1.22 -10.19 12.19
N GLY A 53 -2.39 -9.56 12.24
CA GLY A 53 -3.12 -9.14 11.05
C GLY A 53 -4.61 -9.42 11.12
N MET A 54 -5.28 -9.22 9.99
CA MET A 54 -6.73 -9.34 9.91
C MET A 54 -7.20 -9.92 8.58
N ASP A 55 -8.40 -10.50 8.61
CA ASP A 55 -9.22 -10.82 7.45
C ASP A 55 -10.33 -9.79 7.33
N VAL A 56 -10.47 -9.19 6.15
CA VAL A 56 -11.50 -8.20 5.83
C VAL A 56 -12.43 -8.78 4.79
N PHE A 57 -13.68 -9.02 5.17
CA PHE A 57 -14.71 -9.59 4.30
C PHE A 57 -15.62 -8.47 3.82
N ILE A 58 -15.68 -8.25 2.49
CA ILE A 58 -16.45 -7.21 1.82
C ILE A 58 -17.53 -7.87 0.99
N SER A 59 -18.78 -7.64 1.37
CA SER A 59 -19.94 -8.21 0.70
C SER A 59 -20.13 -7.68 -0.72
N GLY A 60 -20.62 -8.50 -1.64
CA GLY A 60 -21.01 -8.10 -2.99
C GLY A 60 -22.10 -7.02 -3.06
N LYS A 61 -22.78 -6.76 -1.93
CA LYS A 61 -23.75 -5.66 -1.77
C LYS A 61 -23.09 -4.33 -1.43
N ALA A 62 -21.82 -4.30 -1.07
CA ALA A 62 -21.08 -3.07 -0.81
C ALA A 62 -21.02 -2.22 -2.08
N LYS A 63 -21.48 -0.97 -2.00
CA LYS A 63 -21.49 0.00 -3.11
C LYS A 63 -20.98 1.35 -2.61
N GLY A 64 -19.73 1.67 -2.96
CA GLY A 64 -19.07 2.88 -2.48
C GLY A 64 -18.71 2.82 -0.99
N GLU A 65 -18.56 1.63 -0.40
CA GLU A 65 -18.09 1.45 0.97
C GLU A 65 -16.61 1.84 1.09
N THR A 66 -16.24 2.32 2.28
CA THR A 66 -14.85 2.65 2.58
C THR A 66 -14.33 1.79 3.73
N VAL A 67 -13.07 1.36 3.62
CA VAL A 67 -12.36 0.61 4.67
C VAL A 67 -11.06 1.34 5.00
N HIS A 68 -10.87 1.70 6.25
CA HIS A 68 -9.68 2.42 6.72
C HIS A 68 -8.77 1.52 7.54
N VAL A 69 -7.49 1.42 7.17
CA VAL A 69 -6.51 0.56 7.86
C VAL A 69 -5.23 1.33 8.19
N PRO A 70 -5.33 2.38 9.04
CA PRO A 70 -4.16 3.14 9.45
C PRO A 70 -3.24 2.37 10.40
N VAL A 71 -1.93 2.61 10.23
CA VAL A 71 -0.88 2.13 11.13
C VAL A 71 -0.04 3.30 11.60
N VAL A 72 0.19 3.39 12.90
CA VAL A 72 1.06 4.40 13.49
C VAL A 72 2.10 3.72 14.39
N VAL A 73 3.36 4.05 14.19
CA VAL A 73 4.48 3.64 15.05
C VAL A 73 5.13 4.90 15.60
N ASP A 74 5.03 5.14 16.90
CA ASP A 74 5.56 6.34 17.56
C ASP A 74 6.43 6.06 18.80
N SER A 75 6.69 4.77 19.07
CA SER A 75 7.64 4.33 20.09
C SER A 75 8.89 3.75 19.44
N SER A 76 10.07 4.10 19.93
CA SER A 76 11.34 3.63 19.35
C SER A 76 11.58 2.13 19.62
N GLY A 77 12.11 1.42 18.61
CA GLY A 77 12.45 -0.01 18.71
C GLY A 77 11.28 -0.95 18.39
N ILE A 78 10.25 -0.47 17.71
CA ILE A 78 9.13 -1.30 17.28
C ILE A 78 9.44 -1.97 15.94
N THR A 79 9.30 -3.29 15.89
CA THR A 79 9.20 -4.08 14.65
C THR A 79 7.80 -4.68 14.57
N ASP A 80 7.02 -4.25 13.59
CA ASP A 80 5.65 -4.68 13.36
C ASP A 80 5.50 -5.33 11.98
N ILE A 81 5.22 -6.62 11.95
CA ILE A 81 4.97 -7.39 10.73
C ILE A 81 3.52 -7.85 10.77
N VAL A 82 2.73 -7.46 9.76
CA VAL A 82 1.28 -7.67 9.78
C VAL A 82 0.75 -8.22 8.46
N TYR A 83 -0.17 -9.19 8.52
CA TYR A 83 -0.75 -9.90 7.37
C TYR A 83 -2.24 -9.58 7.27
N ASN A 84 -2.64 -8.83 6.24
CA ASN A 84 -4.02 -8.42 6.02
C ASN A 84 -4.53 -9.03 4.72
N ASP A 85 -5.56 -9.87 4.80
CA ASP A 85 -6.21 -10.45 3.64
C ASP A 85 -7.59 -9.81 3.43
N PHE A 86 -7.82 -9.31 2.22
CA PHE A 86 -9.07 -8.67 1.81
C PHE A 86 -9.82 -9.60 0.86
N TYR A 87 -11.00 -10.05 1.26
CA TYR A 87 -11.88 -10.90 0.47
C TYR A 87 -13.04 -10.07 -0.06
N ILE A 88 -12.99 -9.72 -1.36
CA ILE A 88 -13.94 -8.83 -2.02
C ILE A 88 -14.88 -9.68 -2.87
N GLU A 89 -16.14 -9.79 -2.45
CA GLU A 89 -17.14 -10.60 -3.14
C GLU A 89 -17.52 -10.02 -4.52
N ALA A 90 -18.09 -10.88 -5.36
CA ALA A 90 -18.46 -10.54 -6.73
C ALA A 90 -19.39 -9.31 -6.79
N GLY A 91 -19.04 -8.36 -7.65
CA GLY A 91 -19.80 -7.14 -7.88
C GLY A 91 -19.68 -6.07 -6.79
N ALA A 92 -18.88 -6.25 -5.75
CA ALA A 92 -18.61 -5.20 -4.76
C ALA A 92 -17.95 -3.97 -5.41
N ASP A 93 -18.15 -2.80 -4.81
CA ASP A 93 -17.48 -1.54 -5.15
C ASP A 93 -16.98 -0.91 -3.84
N VAL A 94 -15.66 -0.84 -3.65
CA VAL A 94 -15.06 -0.46 -2.37
C VAL A 94 -13.78 0.37 -2.56
N THR A 95 -13.60 1.35 -1.67
CA THR A 95 -12.35 2.07 -1.49
C THR A 95 -11.67 1.59 -0.20
N ILE A 96 -10.42 1.14 -0.30
CA ILE A 96 -9.61 0.72 0.84
C ILE A 96 -8.49 1.74 0.99
N ILE A 97 -8.45 2.43 2.15
CA ILE A 97 -7.48 3.47 2.44
C ILE A 97 -6.55 2.97 3.53
N SER A 98 -5.33 2.72 3.16
CA SER A 98 -4.25 2.33 4.06
C SER A 98 -3.28 3.49 4.26
N GLY A 99 -2.61 3.52 5.38
CA GLY A 99 -1.54 4.47 5.60
C GLY A 99 -0.67 4.04 6.75
N CYS A 100 0.64 4.17 6.57
CA CYS A 100 1.59 3.91 7.64
C CYS A 100 2.44 5.15 7.92
N GLY A 101 2.43 5.60 9.17
CA GLY A 101 3.28 6.68 9.63
C GLY A 101 4.20 6.22 10.75
N ILE A 102 5.49 6.55 10.63
CA ILE A 102 6.50 6.26 11.65
C ILE A 102 7.04 7.57 12.22
N HIS A 103 6.87 7.79 13.52
CA HIS A 103 7.62 8.78 14.27
C HIS A 103 8.73 8.08 15.06
N ASN A 104 9.98 8.52 14.91
CA ASN A 104 11.08 7.97 15.68
C ASN A 104 11.92 9.09 16.31
N SER A 105 11.81 9.27 17.62
CA SER A 105 12.63 10.20 18.41
C SER A 105 13.76 9.50 19.18
N GLY A 106 13.92 8.19 19.03
CA GLY A 106 14.92 7.38 19.72
C GLY A 106 16.07 6.93 18.83
N CYS A 107 16.87 6.01 19.35
CA CYS A 107 18.07 5.49 18.66
C CYS A 107 17.89 4.08 18.05
N ASN A 108 16.79 3.39 18.36
CA ASN A 108 16.51 2.08 17.79
C ASN A 108 15.67 2.20 16.51
N GLU A 109 15.85 1.26 15.59
CA GLU A 109 15.06 1.19 14.37
C GLU A 109 13.56 1.01 14.66
N ASN A 110 12.71 1.70 13.91
CA ASN A 110 11.30 1.42 13.80
C ASN A 110 11.02 0.84 12.42
N ARG A 111 10.35 -0.30 12.38
CA ARG A 111 10.03 -1.02 11.15
C ARG A 111 8.58 -1.46 11.12
N HIS A 112 7.94 -1.24 9.96
CA HIS A 112 6.63 -1.81 9.67
C HIS A 112 6.66 -2.52 8.31
N ASP A 113 6.29 -3.81 8.30
CA ASP A 113 6.14 -4.62 7.11
C ASP A 113 4.65 -5.03 6.99
N GLY A 114 3.90 -4.31 6.17
CA GLY A 114 2.52 -4.63 5.84
C GLY A 114 2.45 -5.61 4.66
N ILE A 115 1.94 -6.81 4.88
CA ILE A 115 1.67 -7.80 3.84
C ILE A 115 0.17 -7.80 3.56
N HIS A 116 -0.24 -7.28 2.40
CA HIS A 116 -1.63 -7.13 1.99
C HIS A 116 -1.93 -8.07 0.82
N SER A 117 -2.99 -8.88 0.94
CA SER A 117 -3.46 -9.77 -0.14
C SER A 117 -4.91 -9.45 -0.47
N PHE A 118 -5.18 -9.14 -1.74
CA PHE A 118 -6.51 -8.77 -2.25
C PHE A 118 -7.05 -9.88 -3.14
N HIS A 119 -8.12 -10.53 -2.71
CA HIS A 119 -8.85 -11.55 -3.47
C HIS A 119 -10.11 -10.92 -4.06
N VAL A 120 -10.01 -10.43 -5.29
CA VAL A 120 -11.06 -9.65 -5.94
C VAL A 120 -11.89 -10.57 -6.84
N GLN A 121 -13.14 -10.83 -6.47
CA GLN A 121 -14.02 -11.69 -7.22
C GLN A 121 -14.60 -11.00 -8.47
N LYS A 122 -15.26 -11.79 -9.31
CA LYS A 122 -15.81 -11.40 -10.62
C LYS A 122 -16.59 -10.08 -10.55
N SER A 123 -16.27 -9.16 -11.48
CA SER A 123 -16.94 -7.86 -11.65
C SER A 123 -16.91 -6.95 -10.42
N ALA A 124 -16.05 -7.20 -9.45
CA ALA A 124 -15.83 -6.28 -8.35
C ALA A 124 -14.87 -5.16 -8.76
N ALA A 125 -15.06 -3.99 -8.17
CA ALA A 125 -14.23 -2.81 -8.36
C ALA A 125 -13.57 -2.41 -7.03
N VAL A 126 -12.25 -2.23 -7.04
CA VAL A 126 -11.48 -1.84 -5.86
C VAL A 126 -10.63 -0.63 -6.18
N ARG A 127 -10.67 0.36 -5.31
CA ARG A 127 -9.68 1.43 -5.23
C ARG A 127 -8.88 1.25 -3.94
N TYR A 128 -7.57 1.05 -4.06
CA TYR A 128 -6.64 0.94 -2.95
C TYR A 128 -5.73 2.16 -2.92
N GLU A 129 -5.79 2.93 -1.84
CA GLU A 129 -4.94 4.08 -1.61
C GLU A 129 -4.02 3.81 -0.43
N GLU A 130 -2.71 4.05 -0.60
CA GLU A 130 -1.73 3.82 0.45
C GLU A 130 -0.79 5.01 0.58
N LYS A 131 -0.60 5.51 1.81
CA LYS A 131 0.34 6.59 2.09
C LYS A 131 1.36 6.19 3.14
N HIS A 132 2.63 6.47 2.84
CA HIS A 132 3.76 6.26 3.73
C HIS A 132 4.40 7.58 4.14
N TYR A 133 4.69 7.70 5.43
CA TYR A 133 5.26 8.90 6.01
C TYR A 133 6.21 8.56 7.15
N GLY A 134 7.34 9.26 7.22
CA GLY A 134 8.29 9.17 8.33
C GLY A 134 8.61 10.54 8.91
N GLU A 135 8.76 10.64 10.23
CA GLU A 135 9.23 11.85 10.92
C GLU A 135 9.98 11.51 12.21
N GLY A 136 10.45 12.53 12.89
CA GLY A 136 11.20 12.44 14.15
C GLY A 136 12.68 12.73 13.96
N ASP A 137 13.29 13.22 15.03
CA ASP A 137 14.68 13.71 15.12
C ASP A 137 15.65 12.68 15.74
N GLY A 138 15.14 11.49 16.01
CA GLY A 138 15.96 10.37 16.51
C GLY A 138 16.95 9.84 15.46
N THR A 139 17.95 9.10 15.93
CA THR A 139 18.98 8.48 15.07
C THR A 139 18.60 7.08 14.59
N GLY A 140 17.53 6.49 15.13
CA GLY A 140 17.01 5.20 14.70
C GLY A 140 16.32 5.29 13.35
N ALA A 141 16.59 4.32 12.47
CA ALA A 141 16.01 4.28 11.13
C ALA A 141 14.48 4.09 11.16
N LYS A 142 13.82 4.61 10.13
CA LYS A 142 12.38 4.43 9.83
C LYS A 142 12.28 3.57 8.56
N VAL A 143 11.84 2.32 8.71
CA VAL A 143 11.82 1.31 7.66
C VAL A 143 10.39 0.88 7.35
N LEU A 144 10.01 0.91 6.06
CA LEU A 144 8.69 0.49 5.57
C LEU A 144 8.87 -0.47 4.39
N ASN A 145 8.56 -1.76 4.59
CA ASN A 145 8.67 -2.77 3.54
C ASN A 145 7.30 -3.40 3.23
N PRO A 146 6.47 -2.73 2.43
CA PRO A 146 5.16 -3.26 2.07
C PRO A 146 5.28 -4.39 1.05
N THR A 147 4.46 -5.42 1.22
CA THR A 147 4.22 -6.47 0.22
C THR A 147 2.75 -6.46 -0.17
N THR A 148 2.46 -6.40 -1.47
CA THR A 148 1.08 -6.35 -1.97
C THR A 148 0.85 -7.47 -2.98
N ASN A 149 -0.12 -8.34 -2.72
CA ASN A 149 -0.55 -9.42 -3.62
C ASN A 149 -1.98 -9.14 -4.09
N ILE A 150 -2.24 -9.16 -5.41
CA ILE A 150 -3.56 -8.84 -5.96
C ILE A 150 -3.96 -9.93 -6.95
N TYR A 151 -5.14 -10.52 -6.74
CA TYR A 151 -5.71 -11.58 -7.59
C TYR A 151 -7.04 -11.09 -8.15
N LEU A 152 -7.05 -10.77 -9.45
CA LEU A 152 -8.19 -10.19 -10.16
C LEU A 152 -8.94 -11.27 -10.95
N SER A 153 -10.12 -11.67 -10.48
CA SER A 153 -11.02 -12.57 -11.21
C SER A 153 -11.60 -11.88 -12.45
N PRO A 154 -12.26 -12.62 -13.37
CA PRO A 154 -12.76 -12.06 -14.62
C PRO A 154 -13.65 -10.81 -14.45
N ASN A 155 -13.46 -9.85 -15.35
CA ASN A 155 -14.19 -8.57 -15.40
C ASN A 155 -14.05 -7.68 -14.15
N SER A 156 -13.12 -7.96 -13.25
CA SER A 156 -12.87 -7.10 -12.08
C SER A 156 -11.93 -5.94 -12.43
N SER A 157 -11.89 -4.93 -11.56
CA SER A 157 -10.99 -3.79 -11.72
C SER A 157 -10.31 -3.42 -10.41
N PHE A 158 -9.05 -2.99 -10.51
CA PHE A 158 -8.28 -2.55 -9.36
C PHE A 158 -7.47 -1.30 -9.71
N ILE A 159 -7.61 -0.27 -8.89
CA ILE A 159 -6.77 0.92 -8.94
C ILE A 159 -5.92 0.93 -7.68
N MET A 160 -4.60 0.88 -7.82
CA MET A 160 -3.63 1.00 -6.74
C MET A 160 -2.96 2.38 -6.83
N ASP A 161 -3.19 3.24 -5.86
CA ASP A 161 -2.58 4.57 -5.77
C ASP A 161 -1.71 4.63 -4.51
N THR A 162 -0.39 4.63 -4.68
CA THR A 162 0.55 4.62 -3.56
C THR A 162 1.38 5.89 -3.53
N ALA A 163 1.61 6.43 -2.35
CA ALA A 163 2.45 7.61 -2.17
C ALA A 163 3.38 7.46 -0.96
N GLN A 164 4.70 7.51 -1.18
CA GLN A 164 5.66 7.72 -0.12
C GLN A 164 6.02 9.20 -0.07
N ILE A 165 5.55 9.89 0.98
CA ILE A 165 5.57 11.35 1.05
C ILE A 165 6.98 11.86 1.39
N ARG A 166 7.58 11.41 2.50
CA ARG A 166 8.94 11.75 2.95
C ARG A 166 9.32 10.99 4.22
N GLY A 167 10.61 11.08 4.59
CA GLY A 167 11.13 10.75 5.92
C GLY A 167 11.23 9.26 6.23
N VAL A 168 10.98 8.41 5.25
CA VAL A 168 11.25 6.96 5.33
C VAL A 168 12.69 6.74 4.89
N ASP A 169 13.51 6.16 5.77
CA ASP A 169 14.95 6.03 5.52
C ASP A 169 15.25 4.88 4.55
N SER A 170 14.47 3.80 4.63
CA SER A 170 14.58 2.65 3.71
C SER A 170 13.22 2.04 3.40
N THR A 171 12.99 1.74 2.12
CA THR A 171 11.79 1.04 1.64
C THR A 171 12.19 -0.08 0.68
N HIS A 172 11.61 -1.27 0.90
CA HIS A 172 11.65 -2.36 -0.05
C HIS A 172 10.22 -2.84 -0.30
N ARG A 173 9.64 -2.42 -1.43
CA ARG A 173 8.27 -2.77 -1.85
C ARG A 173 8.30 -3.97 -2.79
N GLU A 174 7.51 -4.98 -2.48
CA GLU A 174 7.23 -6.11 -3.37
C GLU A 174 5.76 -6.10 -3.77
N THR A 175 5.47 -6.21 -5.06
CA THR A 175 4.10 -6.23 -5.58
C THR A 175 3.95 -7.36 -6.60
N PHE A 176 2.97 -8.24 -6.37
CA PHE A 176 2.61 -9.32 -7.29
C PHE A 176 1.13 -9.24 -7.65
N ILE A 177 0.82 -9.30 -8.95
CA ILE A 177 -0.55 -9.11 -9.45
C ILE A 177 -0.86 -10.13 -10.54
N GLU A 178 -2.01 -10.81 -10.43
CA GLU A 178 -2.55 -11.69 -11.46
C GLU A 178 -3.88 -11.16 -11.99
N LEU A 179 -4.01 -11.17 -13.33
CA LEU A 179 -5.23 -10.72 -14.03
C LEU A 179 -5.82 -11.86 -14.84
N GLU A 180 -7.10 -12.14 -14.59
CA GLU A 180 -7.91 -13.04 -15.40
C GLU A 180 -8.61 -12.29 -16.55
N GLU A 181 -9.49 -12.99 -17.28
CA GLU A 181 -10.18 -12.47 -18.48
C GLU A 181 -10.85 -11.12 -18.25
N ASN A 182 -10.57 -10.16 -19.14
CA ASN A 182 -11.11 -8.79 -19.11
C ASN A 182 -10.90 -8.04 -17.77
N ALA A 183 -9.96 -8.48 -16.93
CA ALA A 183 -9.60 -7.77 -15.71
C ALA A 183 -8.77 -6.52 -16.03
N LYS A 184 -8.94 -5.46 -15.23
CA LYS A 184 -8.31 -4.15 -15.45
C LYS A 184 -7.52 -3.71 -14.23
N LEU A 185 -6.27 -3.38 -14.46
CA LEU A 185 -5.36 -2.86 -13.44
C LEU A 185 -4.84 -1.48 -13.81
N GLN A 186 -4.85 -0.57 -12.84
CA GLN A 186 -4.08 0.66 -12.90
C GLN A 186 -3.25 0.80 -11.62
N VAL A 187 -1.95 0.99 -11.77
CA VAL A 187 -1.03 1.30 -10.67
C VAL A 187 -0.50 2.71 -10.87
N ILE A 188 -0.61 3.54 -9.84
CA ILE A 188 -0.03 4.88 -9.79
C ILE A 188 0.85 4.93 -8.54
N GLU A 189 2.17 4.95 -8.73
CA GLU A 189 3.14 5.08 -7.65
C GLU A 189 3.71 6.49 -7.64
N LYS A 190 3.77 7.09 -6.45
CA LYS A 190 4.40 8.39 -6.21
C LYS A 190 5.45 8.21 -5.12
N LEU A 191 6.71 8.43 -5.45
CA LEU A 191 7.83 8.17 -4.54
C LEU A 191 8.71 9.40 -4.39
N MET A 192 8.95 9.81 -3.14
CA MET A 192 9.92 10.84 -2.83
C MET A 192 11.00 10.30 -1.88
N THR A 193 12.27 10.54 -2.23
CA THR A 193 13.43 10.27 -1.38
C THR A 193 14.33 11.50 -1.30
N ASP A 194 14.95 11.73 -0.16
CA ASP A 194 15.87 12.85 0.10
C ASP A 194 17.04 12.40 0.98
N GLY A 195 18.12 13.16 0.99
CA GLY A 195 19.31 12.88 1.80
C GLY A 195 19.97 11.54 1.42
N THR A 196 20.05 10.61 2.35
CA THR A 196 20.64 9.28 2.17
C THR A 196 19.59 8.15 2.07
N GLN A 197 18.33 8.50 1.87
CA GLN A 197 17.24 7.54 1.81
C GLN A 197 17.37 6.59 0.61
N SER A 198 16.85 5.37 0.78
CA SER A 198 16.84 4.36 -0.29
C SER A 198 15.44 3.77 -0.48
N ALA A 199 15.08 3.53 -1.74
CA ALA A 199 13.84 2.87 -2.07
C ALA A 199 14.03 1.87 -3.22
N VAL A 200 13.57 0.65 -3.02
CA VAL A 200 13.50 -0.39 -4.05
C VAL A 200 12.04 -0.80 -4.22
N THR A 201 11.55 -0.75 -5.43
CA THR A 201 10.21 -1.24 -5.80
C THR A 201 10.35 -2.31 -6.87
N ASN A 202 9.93 -3.52 -6.55
CA ASN A 202 9.77 -4.62 -7.49
C ASN A 202 8.28 -4.85 -7.72
N MET A 203 7.89 -5.01 -8.99
CA MET A 203 6.50 -5.27 -9.36
C MET A 203 6.44 -6.30 -10.47
N GLU A 204 5.67 -7.35 -10.28
CA GLU A 204 5.38 -8.32 -11.33
C GLU A 204 3.87 -8.41 -11.57
N VAL A 205 3.46 -8.20 -12.82
CA VAL A 205 2.06 -8.29 -13.27
C VAL A 205 1.93 -9.38 -14.29
N VAL A 206 1.16 -10.41 -13.98
CA VAL A 206 0.91 -11.57 -14.86
C VAL A 206 -0.52 -11.49 -15.42
N MET A 207 -0.63 -11.33 -16.72
CA MET A 207 -1.91 -11.25 -17.44
C MET A 207 -2.25 -12.62 -18.05
N ASN A 208 -3.01 -13.42 -17.29
CA ASN A 208 -3.40 -14.79 -17.64
C ASN A 208 -4.56 -14.82 -18.64
N GLY A 209 -5.51 -13.89 -18.50
CA GLY A 209 -6.76 -13.87 -19.26
C GLY A 209 -6.75 -12.97 -20.47
N SER A 210 -7.52 -13.34 -21.51
CA SER A 210 -7.71 -12.50 -22.71
C SER A 210 -8.40 -11.19 -22.36
N ASP A 211 -8.11 -10.14 -23.14
CA ASP A 211 -8.65 -8.79 -23.01
C ASP A 211 -8.34 -8.13 -21.65
N SER A 212 -7.42 -8.71 -20.88
CA SER A 212 -6.91 -8.08 -19.66
C SER A 212 -6.01 -6.87 -19.98
N SER A 213 -5.98 -5.89 -19.09
CA SER A 213 -5.19 -4.69 -19.30
C SER A 213 -4.52 -4.22 -18.02
N ALA A 214 -3.25 -3.81 -18.11
CA ALA A 214 -2.46 -3.28 -17.02
C ALA A 214 -1.79 -1.97 -17.42
N GLN A 215 -1.98 -0.92 -16.61
CA GLN A 215 -1.29 0.35 -16.73
C GLN A 215 -0.48 0.60 -15.45
N ILE A 216 0.83 0.74 -15.58
CA ILE A 216 1.75 1.01 -14.47
C ILE A 216 2.40 2.36 -14.71
N ILE A 217 2.18 3.31 -13.80
CA ILE A 217 2.74 4.67 -13.86
C ILE A 217 3.50 4.93 -12.57
N SER A 218 4.81 5.08 -12.65
CA SER A 218 5.64 5.51 -11.52
C SER A 218 6.14 6.93 -11.76
N ARG A 219 5.95 7.78 -10.77
CA ARG A 219 6.45 9.16 -10.74
C ARG A 219 7.27 9.37 -9.49
N SER A 220 8.52 9.77 -9.65
CA SER A 220 9.40 9.91 -8.52
C SER A 220 10.19 11.21 -8.49
N VAL A 221 10.60 11.59 -7.28
CA VAL A 221 11.55 12.67 -7.01
C VAL A 221 12.65 12.11 -6.12
N ALA A 222 13.89 12.20 -6.58
CA ALA A 222 15.07 11.82 -5.81
C ALA A 222 15.97 13.03 -5.60
N LYS A 223 16.41 13.26 -4.36
CA LYS A 223 17.21 14.43 -3.99
C LYS A 223 18.35 14.06 -3.04
N GLY A 224 19.39 14.91 -2.95
CA GLY A 224 20.55 14.68 -2.09
C GLY A 224 21.47 13.59 -2.67
N THR A 225 21.69 12.54 -1.93
CA THR A 225 22.44 11.33 -2.34
C THR A 225 21.54 10.09 -2.29
N SER A 226 20.21 10.29 -2.33
CA SER A 226 19.24 9.20 -2.23
C SER A 226 19.28 8.30 -3.45
N VAL A 227 18.87 7.04 -3.27
CA VAL A 227 18.88 6.03 -4.34
C VAL A 227 17.48 5.43 -4.49
N GLN A 228 17.02 5.37 -5.73
CA GLN A 228 15.76 4.71 -6.08
C GLN A 228 15.99 3.64 -7.15
N THR A 229 15.37 2.48 -6.99
CA THR A 229 15.35 1.41 -7.98
C THR A 229 13.92 0.97 -8.22
N PHE A 230 13.50 0.92 -9.49
CA PHE A 230 12.15 0.51 -9.89
C PHE A 230 12.23 -0.57 -10.98
N HIS A 231 11.74 -1.78 -10.67
CA HIS A 231 11.72 -2.93 -11.56
C HIS A 231 10.27 -3.39 -11.84
N PRO A 232 9.53 -2.71 -12.70
CA PRO A 232 8.20 -3.16 -13.12
C PRO A 232 8.33 -4.19 -14.24
N LYS A 233 7.63 -5.31 -14.11
CA LYS A 233 7.58 -6.38 -15.09
C LYS A 233 6.15 -6.77 -15.41
N ALA A 234 5.80 -6.75 -16.69
CA ALA A 234 4.51 -7.23 -17.19
C ALA A 234 4.69 -8.47 -18.06
N ILE A 235 3.92 -9.53 -17.78
CA ILE A 235 3.98 -10.82 -18.48
C ILE A 235 2.62 -11.09 -19.10
N GLY A 236 2.52 -11.05 -20.43
CA GLY A 236 1.32 -11.42 -21.17
C GLY A 236 1.31 -12.91 -21.48
N LYS A 237 0.29 -13.64 -21.07
CA LYS A 237 0.07 -15.07 -21.38
C LYS A 237 -1.09 -15.30 -22.34
N ALA A 238 -1.83 -14.25 -22.68
CA ALA A 238 -2.96 -14.24 -23.60
C ALA A 238 -2.98 -12.93 -24.39
N LEU A 239 -3.98 -12.72 -25.25
CA LEU A 239 -4.19 -11.42 -25.91
C LEU A 239 -4.53 -10.37 -24.86
N CYS A 240 -3.59 -9.49 -24.54
CA CYS A 240 -3.71 -8.53 -23.46
C CYS A 240 -2.99 -7.21 -23.81
N HIS A 241 -3.15 -6.19 -22.97
CA HIS A 241 -2.53 -4.88 -23.15
C HIS A 241 -1.78 -4.43 -21.90
N ALA A 242 -0.49 -4.10 -22.05
CA ALA A 242 0.33 -3.55 -20.97
C ALA A 242 0.92 -2.19 -21.36
N HIS A 243 0.95 -1.27 -20.39
CA HIS A 243 1.64 0.01 -20.49
C HIS A 243 2.45 0.26 -19.22
N ILE A 244 3.74 0.60 -19.37
CA ILE A 244 4.62 0.98 -18.25
C ILE A 244 5.21 2.35 -18.57
N GLN A 245 5.07 3.29 -17.62
CA GLN A 245 5.62 4.64 -17.68
C GLN A 245 6.38 4.94 -16.39
N CYS A 246 7.61 5.42 -16.52
CA CYS A 246 8.48 5.81 -15.42
C CYS A 246 8.99 7.23 -15.64
N ASP A 247 8.56 8.17 -14.81
CA ASP A 247 8.98 9.57 -14.85
C ASP A 247 9.70 9.93 -13.54
N SER A 248 10.92 10.49 -13.64
CA SER A 248 11.71 10.82 -12.46
C SER A 248 12.30 12.22 -12.55
N ILE A 249 12.25 12.97 -11.44
CA ILE A 249 13.00 14.21 -11.25
C ILE A 249 14.19 13.88 -10.34
N ILE A 250 15.39 14.06 -10.85
CA ILE A 250 16.63 13.75 -10.15
C ILE A 250 17.36 15.06 -9.84
N MET A 251 17.69 15.26 -8.58
CA MET A 251 18.35 16.48 -8.07
C MET A 251 19.62 16.12 -7.30
N ASP A 252 20.57 17.05 -7.32
CA ASP A 252 21.87 16.96 -6.60
C ASP A 252 22.70 15.75 -7.12
N GLN A 253 23.00 14.79 -6.23
CA GLN A 253 23.76 13.56 -6.54
C GLN A 253 22.90 12.30 -6.35
N ALA A 254 21.57 12.45 -6.40
CA ALA A 254 20.68 11.31 -6.27
C ALA A 254 20.76 10.40 -7.50
N GLU A 255 20.45 9.13 -7.31
CA GLU A 255 20.46 8.12 -8.38
C GLU A 255 19.09 7.47 -8.51
N VAL A 256 18.62 7.33 -9.76
CA VAL A 256 17.37 6.59 -10.06
C VAL A 256 17.67 5.58 -11.17
N CYS A 257 17.35 4.33 -10.91
CA CYS A 257 17.46 3.22 -11.84
C CYS A 257 16.06 2.64 -12.11
N SER A 258 15.57 2.74 -13.36
CA SER A 258 14.30 2.13 -13.77
C SER A 258 14.58 1.08 -14.84
N ILE A 259 14.12 -0.16 -14.60
CA ILE A 259 14.33 -1.31 -15.50
C ILE A 259 12.95 -1.93 -15.83
N PRO A 260 12.16 -1.30 -16.72
CA PRO A 260 10.88 -1.85 -17.14
C PRO A 260 11.05 -3.05 -18.08
N GLU A 261 10.26 -4.10 -17.84
CA GLU A 261 10.22 -5.29 -18.69
C GLU A 261 8.80 -5.59 -19.16
N ILE A 262 8.62 -5.89 -20.44
CA ILE A 262 7.37 -6.42 -21.00
C ILE A 262 7.69 -7.70 -21.77
N ASN A 263 7.13 -8.82 -21.30
CA ASN A 263 7.27 -10.14 -21.89
C ASN A 263 5.90 -10.60 -22.44
N ALA A 264 5.81 -10.95 -23.74
CA ALA A 264 4.59 -11.35 -24.42
C ALA A 264 4.82 -12.59 -25.30
#